data_0629a2064e15a564f526fb2781b00b6e
#
_entry.id   0629a2064e15a564f526fb2781b00b6e
#
_cell.length_a   1.000
_cell.length_b   1.000
_cell.length_c   1.000
_cell.angle_alpha   90.00
_cell.angle_beta   90.00
_cell.angle_gamma   90.00
#
_symmetry.space_group_name_H-M   'P 1'
#
loop_
_entity.id
_entity.type
_entity.pdbx_description
1 polymer ?
#
loop_
_entity_poly.entity_id
_entity_poly.type
_entity_poly.pdbx_seq_one_letter_code
_entity_poly.pdbx_strand_id
1 'polypeptide(L)'
;VHHAWNRTYKDAFNRYYAMTGRELRYQQGFDCQGLWVEVEVEKELALRSKRDIENLVPGDREASIAKFVQLCKDRVNKFARIQTEQSIRLGYWMDWDRTDEDWAKTPDERKSYFTMSEENNYTIWSFLKKCQQRGLLYHGYDAMPWCGRCGSGISEQEKAEGYKLTSHRSVFVKFPLK
;
A
#
# COMPACT_ATOMS: atom_id res chain seq x y z
N VAL A 1 -12.97 13.58 4.81
CA VAL A 1 -13.06 14.34 6.05
C VAL A 1 -12.35 13.61 7.19
N HIS A 2 -12.63 12.31 7.43
CA HIS A 2 -12.08 11.55 8.57
C HIS A 2 -10.53 11.42 8.56
N HIS A 3 -9.89 11.27 7.39
CA HIS A 3 -8.43 11.25 7.30
C HIS A 3 -7.80 12.59 7.71
N ALA A 4 -8.38 13.71 7.28
CA ALA A 4 -7.91 15.02 7.69
C ALA A 4 -8.08 15.21 9.20
N TRP A 5 -9.20 14.81 9.76
CA TRP A 5 -9.46 14.87 11.20
C TRP A 5 -8.42 14.08 12.00
N ASN A 6 -8.20 12.82 11.68
CA ASN A 6 -7.20 11.99 12.37
C ASN A 6 -5.78 12.58 12.29
N ARG A 7 -5.41 13.17 11.16
CA ARG A 7 -4.11 13.85 11.00
C ARG A 7 -4.03 15.12 11.84
N THR A 8 -5.13 15.88 11.95
CA THR A 8 -5.20 17.08 12.78
C THR A 8 -4.95 16.77 14.25
N TYR A 9 -5.47 15.67 14.79
CA TYR A 9 -5.16 15.27 16.17
C TYR A 9 -3.65 14.98 16.33
N LYS A 10 -3.07 14.24 15.43
CA LYS A 10 -1.62 13.95 15.49
C LYS A 10 -0.80 15.23 15.41
N ASP A 11 -1.18 16.16 14.54
CA ASP A 11 -0.51 17.45 14.39
C ASP A 11 -0.60 18.29 15.67
N ALA A 12 -1.77 18.37 16.28
CA ALA A 12 -1.99 19.10 17.54
C ALA A 12 -1.11 18.57 18.68
N PHE A 13 -1.04 17.24 18.86
CA PHE A 13 -0.19 16.63 19.88
C PHE A 13 1.30 16.87 19.61
N ASN A 14 1.74 16.73 18.35
CA ASN A 14 3.14 17.00 18.01
C ASN A 14 3.52 18.46 18.26
N ARG A 15 2.67 19.41 17.90
CA ARG A 15 2.88 20.84 18.20
C ARG A 15 2.97 21.09 19.69
N TYR A 16 2.07 20.52 20.48
CA TYR A 16 2.08 20.65 21.94
C TYR A 16 3.39 20.14 22.54
N TYR A 17 3.84 18.96 22.15
CA TYR A 17 5.09 18.40 22.65
C TYR A 17 6.32 19.18 22.20
N ALA A 18 6.35 19.70 20.97
CA ALA A 18 7.41 20.59 20.53
C ALA A 18 7.45 21.88 21.37
N MET A 19 6.30 22.49 21.62
CA MET A 19 6.19 23.70 22.48
C MET A 19 6.63 23.45 23.93
N THR A 20 6.56 22.22 24.41
CA THR A 20 7.04 21.82 25.74
C THR A 20 8.49 21.37 25.75
N GLY A 21 9.25 21.62 24.66
CA GLY A 21 10.70 21.40 24.58
C GLY A 21 11.10 19.96 24.21
N ARG A 22 10.21 19.15 23.66
CA ARG A 22 10.54 17.82 23.15
C ARG A 22 11.02 17.89 21.71
N GLU A 23 12.06 17.13 21.39
CA GLU A 23 12.47 16.87 20.02
C GLU A 23 11.56 15.81 19.39
N LEU A 24 11.07 16.07 18.19
CA LEU A 24 10.10 15.21 17.52
C LEU A 24 10.54 14.94 16.09
N ARG A 25 10.50 13.66 15.70
CA ARG A 25 10.55 13.25 14.29
C ARG A 25 9.12 13.18 13.76
N TYR A 26 8.63 14.29 13.20
CA TYR A 26 7.29 14.38 12.66
C TYR A 26 7.31 14.44 11.13
N GLN A 27 7.11 13.31 10.48
CA GLN A 27 7.15 13.17 9.03
C GLN A 27 5.87 12.55 8.50
N GLN A 28 5.54 12.84 7.24
CA GLN A 28 4.46 12.16 6.52
C GLN A 28 4.94 10.76 6.10
N GLY A 29 4.00 9.78 6.11
CA GLY A 29 4.23 8.43 5.61
C GLY A 29 3.28 8.08 4.47
N PHE A 30 3.80 7.43 3.43
CA PHE A 30 3.04 6.94 2.30
C PHE A 30 3.14 5.42 2.20
N ASP A 31 1.98 4.75 2.19
CA ASP A 31 1.85 3.34 1.88
C ASP A 31 1.79 3.17 0.36
N CYS A 32 2.79 2.50 -0.19
CA CYS A 32 3.07 2.46 -1.61
C CYS A 32 2.72 1.13 -2.28
N GLN A 33 2.45 0.09 -1.49
CA GLN A 33 2.18 -1.25 -1.98
C GLN A 33 0.71 -1.62 -1.81
N GLY A 34 0.35 -2.70 -2.49
CA GLY A 34 -0.93 -3.36 -2.34
C GLY A 34 -1.84 -3.23 -3.55
N LEU A 35 -2.89 -4.03 -3.53
CA LEU A 35 -3.85 -4.18 -4.62
C LEU A 35 -4.54 -2.86 -5.03
N TRP A 36 -4.71 -1.93 -4.10
CA TRP A 36 -5.33 -0.64 -4.38
C TRP A 36 -4.56 0.18 -5.42
N VAL A 37 -3.24 0.16 -5.38
CA VAL A 37 -2.41 0.83 -6.39
C VAL A 37 -2.50 0.07 -7.72
N GLU A 38 -2.31 -1.26 -7.68
CA GLU A 38 -2.31 -2.10 -8.85
C GLU A 38 -3.64 -2.04 -9.62
N VAL A 39 -4.77 -2.19 -8.93
CA VAL A 39 -6.12 -2.18 -9.55
C VAL A 39 -6.40 -0.84 -10.24
N GLU A 40 -5.94 0.25 -9.70
CA GLU A 40 -6.13 1.55 -10.35
C GLU A 40 -5.27 1.69 -11.62
N VAL A 41 -4.03 1.19 -11.61
CA VAL A 41 -3.19 1.14 -12.80
C VAL A 41 -3.76 0.17 -13.85
N GLU A 42 -4.27 -1.00 -13.43
CA GLU A 42 -4.99 -1.93 -14.31
C GLU A 42 -6.18 -1.25 -15.01
N LYS A 43 -6.95 -0.44 -14.27
CA LYS A 43 -8.08 0.32 -14.83
C LYS A 43 -7.62 1.39 -15.82
N GLU A 44 -6.56 2.14 -15.49
CA GLU A 44 -5.99 3.15 -16.40
C GLU A 44 -5.50 2.54 -17.71
N LEU A 45 -4.97 1.31 -17.65
CA LEU A 45 -4.52 0.54 -18.81
C LEU A 45 -5.65 -0.26 -19.50
N ALA A 46 -6.88 -0.22 -18.97
CA ALA A 46 -8.03 -0.99 -19.43
C ALA A 46 -7.77 -2.52 -19.50
N LEU A 47 -6.95 -3.06 -18.58
CA LEU A 47 -6.64 -4.48 -18.49
C LEU A 47 -7.86 -5.27 -17.99
N ARG A 48 -8.09 -6.44 -18.59
CA ARG A 48 -9.21 -7.33 -18.22
C ARG A 48 -8.85 -8.30 -17.11
N SER A 49 -7.59 -8.67 -17.03
CA SER A 49 -7.06 -9.61 -16.04
C SER A 49 -5.63 -9.28 -15.65
N LYS A 50 -5.15 -9.81 -14.52
CA LYS A 50 -3.74 -9.68 -14.13
C LYS A 50 -2.76 -10.32 -15.10
N ARG A 51 -3.20 -11.32 -15.89
CA ARG A 51 -2.36 -11.94 -16.92
C ARG A 51 -2.01 -10.97 -18.05
N ASP A 52 -2.84 -9.97 -18.29
CA ASP A 52 -2.60 -8.97 -19.32
C ASP A 52 -1.38 -8.10 -19.01
N ILE A 53 -1.01 -8.00 -17.74
CA ILE A 53 0.22 -7.30 -17.28
C ILE A 53 1.45 -7.92 -17.92
N GLU A 54 1.49 -9.25 -18.07
CA GLU A 54 2.63 -9.97 -18.65
C GLU A 54 2.81 -9.72 -20.16
N ASN A 55 1.86 -9.04 -20.79
CA ASN A 55 1.83 -8.75 -22.22
C ASN A 55 1.90 -7.25 -22.57
N LEU A 56 2.24 -6.39 -21.60
CA LEU A 56 2.38 -4.94 -21.83
C LEU A 56 3.53 -4.58 -22.79
N VAL A 57 4.53 -5.47 -22.89
CA VAL A 57 5.58 -5.44 -23.87
C VAL A 57 5.52 -6.79 -24.62
N PRO A 58 5.15 -6.80 -25.91
CA PRO A 58 4.99 -8.04 -26.67
C PRO A 58 6.25 -8.90 -26.65
N GLY A 59 6.10 -10.15 -26.22
CA GLY A 59 7.19 -11.14 -26.21
C GLY A 59 8.21 -11.00 -25.06
N ASP A 60 8.08 -10.01 -24.20
CA ASP A 60 8.98 -9.81 -23.06
C ASP A 60 8.18 -9.66 -21.76
N ARG A 61 8.11 -10.75 -21.00
CA ARG A 61 7.41 -10.81 -19.72
C ARG A 61 8.09 -9.95 -18.65
N GLU A 62 9.41 -9.95 -18.60
CA GLU A 62 10.15 -9.20 -17.59
C GLU A 62 10.01 -7.69 -17.80
N ALA A 63 10.18 -7.24 -19.05
CA ALA A 63 9.95 -5.85 -19.40
C ALA A 63 8.49 -5.42 -19.17
N SER A 64 7.52 -6.32 -19.39
CA SER A 64 6.10 -6.07 -19.09
C SER A 64 5.86 -5.81 -17.61
N ILE A 65 6.41 -6.67 -16.75
CA ILE A 65 6.31 -6.52 -15.28
C ILE A 65 7.03 -5.25 -14.83
N ALA A 66 8.24 -5.00 -15.30
CA ALA A 66 9.00 -3.79 -14.98
C ALA A 66 8.24 -2.52 -15.35
N LYS A 67 7.63 -2.49 -16.54
CA LYS A 67 6.78 -1.38 -16.99
C LYS A 67 5.57 -1.17 -16.07
N PHE A 68 4.88 -2.23 -15.69
CA PHE A 68 3.74 -2.15 -14.77
C PHE A 68 4.15 -1.63 -13.40
N VAL A 69 5.23 -2.14 -12.84
CA VAL A 69 5.79 -1.68 -11.55
C VAL A 69 6.16 -0.20 -11.63
N GLN A 70 6.76 0.26 -12.73
CA GLN A 70 7.09 1.66 -12.90
C GLN A 70 5.83 2.55 -12.92
N LEU A 71 4.78 2.14 -13.61
CA LEU A 71 3.50 2.85 -13.61
C LEU A 71 2.87 2.92 -12.21
N CYS A 72 2.98 1.86 -11.42
CA CYS A 72 2.55 1.88 -10.01
C CYS A 72 3.36 2.90 -9.19
N LYS A 73 4.69 2.93 -9.34
CA LYS A 73 5.56 3.91 -8.68
C LYS A 73 5.24 5.35 -9.08
N ASP A 74 4.99 5.57 -10.37
CA ASP A 74 4.64 6.89 -10.90
C ASP A 74 3.31 7.37 -10.32
N ARG A 75 2.32 6.48 -10.24
CA ARG A 75 1.04 6.77 -9.60
C ARG A 75 1.22 7.13 -8.11
N VAL A 76 1.99 6.36 -7.37
CA VAL A 76 2.31 6.66 -5.96
C VAL A 76 2.94 8.04 -5.83
N ASN A 77 3.97 8.35 -6.61
CA ASN A 77 4.65 9.65 -6.59
C ASN A 77 3.69 10.80 -6.90
N LYS A 78 2.85 10.65 -7.92
CA LYS A 78 1.82 11.64 -8.29
C LYS A 78 0.89 11.95 -7.12
N PHE A 79 0.31 10.93 -6.50
CA PHE A 79 -0.66 11.13 -5.43
C PHE A 79 -0.02 11.50 -4.10
N ALA A 80 1.21 11.06 -3.82
CA ALA A 80 1.97 11.52 -2.67
C ALA A 80 2.22 13.03 -2.73
N ARG A 81 2.59 13.55 -3.91
CA ARG A 81 2.76 14.99 -4.12
C ARG A 81 1.45 15.76 -3.89
N ILE A 82 0.35 15.33 -4.48
CA ILE A 82 -0.97 15.95 -4.29
C ILE A 82 -1.37 15.93 -2.81
N GLN A 83 -1.21 14.81 -2.12
CA GLN A 83 -1.53 14.71 -0.69
C GLN A 83 -0.64 15.61 0.17
N THR A 84 0.63 15.76 -0.18
CA THR A 84 1.57 16.67 0.48
C THR A 84 1.10 18.12 0.34
N GLU A 85 0.78 18.55 -0.87
CA GLU A 85 0.28 19.90 -1.14
C GLU A 85 -1.02 20.19 -0.38
N GLN A 86 -1.95 19.24 -0.36
CA GLN A 86 -3.19 19.35 0.42
C GLN A 86 -2.93 19.41 1.93
N SER A 87 -1.98 18.65 2.44
CA SER A 87 -1.60 18.63 3.85
C SER A 87 -0.92 19.92 4.29
N ILE A 88 -0.07 20.48 3.43
CA ILE A 88 0.53 21.81 3.64
C ILE A 88 -0.56 22.89 3.69
N ARG A 89 -1.53 22.82 2.77
CA ARG A 89 -2.69 23.74 2.74
C ARG A 89 -3.55 23.66 3.99
N LEU A 90 -3.66 22.46 4.60
CA LEU A 90 -4.34 22.26 5.88
C LEU A 90 -3.51 22.78 7.09
N GLY A 91 -2.26 23.16 6.86
CA GLY A 91 -1.40 23.75 7.89
C GLY A 91 -0.70 22.75 8.80
N TYR A 92 -0.59 21.47 8.40
CA TYR A 92 0.12 20.48 9.22
C TYR A 92 1.60 20.81 9.34
N TRP A 93 2.15 20.63 10.55
CA TRP A 93 3.51 20.97 10.93
C TRP A 93 4.43 19.74 10.82
N MET A 94 4.89 19.48 9.60
CA MET A 94 5.78 18.37 9.29
C MET A 94 6.95 18.86 8.42
N ASP A 95 7.99 18.04 8.33
CA ASP A 95 9.03 18.21 7.32
C ASP A 95 8.52 17.70 5.97
N TRP A 96 8.30 18.62 5.05
CA TRP A 96 7.71 18.35 3.76
C TRP A 96 8.72 18.35 2.62
N ASP A 97 8.53 17.41 1.68
CA ASP A 97 9.10 17.50 0.35
C ASP A 97 8.30 18.54 -0.45
N ARG A 98 8.90 19.71 -0.74
CA ARG A 98 8.19 20.86 -1.30
C ARG A 98 8.59 21.22 -2.72
N THR A 99 9.86 21.00 -3.06
CA THR A 99 10.44 21.41 -4.34
C THR A 99 10.49 20.27 -5.33
N ASP A 100 10.61 20.60 -6.63
CA ASP A 100 10.81 19.57 -7.64
C ASP A 100 12.13 18.80 -7.40
N GLU A 101 13.13 19.43 -6.83
CA GLU A 101 14.37 18.76 -6.41
C GLU A 101 14.13 17.74 -5.30
N ASP A 102 13.27 18.05 -4.30
CA ASP A 102 12.90 17.09 -3.28
C ASP A 102 12.18 15.87 -3.91
N TRP A 103 11.28 16.11 -4.86
CA TRP A 103 10.54 15.05 -5.54
C TRP A 103 11.38 14.24 -6.53
N ALA A 104 12.48 14.78 -7.02
CA ALA A 104 13.43 14.06 -7.86
C ALA A 104 14.34 13.09 -7.09
N LYS A 105 14.45 13.24 -5.76
CA LYS A 105 15.19 12.33 -4.90
C LYS A 105 14.58 10.94 -4.86
N THR A 106 15.40 9.95 -4.54
CA THR A 106 14.93 8.60 -4.27
C THR A 106 14.04 8.58 -3.01
N PRO A 107 13.13 7.60 -2.85
CA PRO A 107 12.30 7.48 -1.66
C PRO A 107 13.06 7.48 -0.32
N ASP A 108 14.30 6.97 -0.32
CA ASP A 108 15.16 6.91 0.87
C ASP A 108 15.75 8.27 1.26
N GLU A 109 15.90 9.18 0.31
CA GLU A 109 16.47 10.52 0.52
C GLU A 109 15.44 11.60 0.83
N ARG A 110 14.15 11.27 0.73
CA ARG A 110 13.05 12.21 0.97
C ARG A 110 12.81 12.44 2.46
N LYS A 111 12.24 13.59 2.79
CA LYS A 111 11.82 13.90 4.16
C LYS A 111 10.61 13.06 4.58
N SER A 112 9.73 12.75 3.64
CA SER A 112 8.58 11.86 3.84
C SER A 112 9.02 10.40 3.81
N TYR A 113 8.34 9.56 4.60
CA TYR A 113 8.57 8.12 4.61
C TYR A 113 7.76 7.43 3.51
N PHE A 114 8.41 6.56 2.75
CA PHE A 114 7.78 5.75 1.71
C PHE A 114 8.03 4.27 1.98
N THR A 115 6.95 3.46 2.02
CA THR A 115 7.09 2.01 2.26
C THR A 115 7.82 1.29 1.12
N MET A 116 7.93 1.90 -0.07
CA MET A 116 8.70 1.37 -1.20
C MET A 116 10.21 1.67 -1.13
N SER A 117 10.69 2.36 -0.08
CA SER A 117 12.11 2.65 0.09
C SER A 117 12.92 1.37 0.31
N GLU A 118 14.17 1.36 -0.09
CA GLU A 118 15.07 0.21 0.10
C GLU A 118 15.34 -0.02 1.58
N GLU A 119 15.58 1.05 2.36
CA GLU A 119 15.79 0.98 3.81
C GLU A 119 14.62 0.28 4.51
N ASN A 120 13.39 0.63 4.15
CA ASN A 120 12.20 -0.03 4.69
C ASN A 120 12.19 -1.53 4.38
N ASN A 121 12.44 -1.90 3.13
CA ASN A 121 12.44 -3.29 2.68
C ASN A 121 13.54 -4.10 3.39
N TYR A 122 14.76 -3.58 3.49
CA TYR A 122 15.85 -4.24 4.21
C TYR A 122 15.59 -4.36 5.71
N THR A 123 14.92 -3.39 6.30
CA THR A 123 14.51 -3.44 7.71
C THR A 123 13.51 -4.57 7.96
N ILE A 124 12.52 -4.72 7.08
CA ILE A 124 11.55 -5.83 7.13
C ILE A 124 12.27 -7.18 6.97
N TRP A 125 13.16 -7.31 6.00
CA TRP A 125 13.95 -8.52 5.80
C TRP A 125 14.82 -8.85 7.02
N SER A 126 15.41 -7.85 7.65
CA SER A 126 16.21 -8.03 8.88
C SER A 126 15.34 -8.53 10.03
N PHE A 127 14.11 -8.05 10.15
CA PHE A 127 13.12 -8.54 11.12
C PHE A 127 12.76 -10.01 10.83
N LEU A 128 12.41 -10.35 9.59
CA LEU A 128 12.08 -11.71 9.19
C LEU A 128 13.25 -12.69 9.43
N LYS A 129 14.49 -12.27 9.15
CA LYS A 129 15.68 -13.04 9.45
C LYS A 129 15.81 -13.35 10.95
N LYS A 130 15.55 -12.37 11.80
CA LYS A 130 15.56 -12.59 13.27
C LYS A 130 14.45 -13.55 13.70
N CYS A 131 13.26 -13.48 13.11
CA CYS A 131 12.17 -14.41 13.35
C CYS A 131 12.56 -15.84 12.96
N GLN A 132 13.19 -16.02 11.80
CA GLN A 132 13.69 -17.31 11.33
C GLN A 132 14.75 -17.89 12.28
N GLN A 133 15.71 -17.09 12.70
CA GLN A 133 16.76 -17.50 13.63
C GLN A 133 16.22 -17.96 14.99
N ARG A 134 15.05 -17.44 15.37
CA ARG A 134 14.36 -17.81 16.62
C ARG A 134 13.36 -18.97 16.44
N GLY A 135 13.25 -19.56 15.25
CA GLY A 135 12.29 -20.62 14.94
C GLY A 135 10.82 -20.18 14.92
N LEU A 136 10.57 -18.87 14.79
CA LEU A 136 9.22 -18.30 14.77
C LEU A 136 8.60 -18.28 13.36
N LEU A 137 9.39 -18.52 12.32
CA LEU A 137 8.95 -18.55 10.94
C LEU A 137 8.87 -20.00 10.46
N TYR A 138 7.71 -20.40 9.99
CA TYR A 138 7.46 -21.75 9.47
C TYR A 138 6.55 -21.69 8.24
N HIS A 139 6.62 -22.72 7.40
CA HIS A 139 5.72 -22.88 6.28
C HIS A 139 4.47 -23.62 6.73
N GLY A 140 3.30 -23.05 6.45
CA GLY A 140 2.01 -23.61 6.86
C GLY A 140 0.90 -23.34 5.84
N TYR A 141 -0.27 -23.92 6.09
CA TYR A 141 -1.48 -23.74 5.29
C TYR A 141 -2.59 -23.17 6.14
N ASP A 142 -3.37 -22.27 5.57
CA ASP A 142 -4.56 -21.71 6.23
C ASP A 142 -5.69 -21.54 5.22
N ALA A 143 -6.92 -21.49 5.71
CA ALA A 143 -8.09 -21.23 4.89
C ALA A 143 -8.39 -19.74 4.87
N MET A 144 -8.48 -19.16 3.69
CA MET A 144 -8.79 -17.74 3.52
C MET A 144 -9.75 -17.51 2.34
N PRO A 145 -10.58 -16.46 2.39
CA PRO A 145 -11.33 -15.99 1.23
C PRO A 145 -10.38 -15.63 0.09
N TRP A 146 -10.72 -16.06 -1.12
CA TRP A 146 -9.88 -15.85 -2.30
C TRP A 146 -10.59 -15.05 -3.37
N CYS A 147 -9.93 -14.04 -3.91
CA CYS A 147 -10.44 -13.26 -5.05
C CYS A 147 -9.98 -13.88 -6.37
N GLY A 148 -10.92 -14.46 -7.13
CA GLY A 148 -10.61 -15.05 -8.44
C GLY A 148 -10.13 -14.03 -9.49
N ARG A 149 -10.51 -12.75 -9.38
CA ARG A 149 -10.04 -11.69 -10.27
C ARG A 149 -8.60 -11.28 -9.95
N CYS A 150 -8.32 -11.03 -8.68
CA CYS A 150 -7.01 -10.54 -8.23
C CYS A 150 -5.98 -11.66 -8.09
N GLY A 151 -6.40 -12.92 -7.98
CA GLY A 151 -5.51 -14.05 -7.73
C GLY A 151 -4.81 -13.97 -6.37
N SER A 152 -5.48 -13.41 -5.37
CA SER A 152 -4.93 -13.19 -4.02
C SER A 152 -5.96 -13.38 -2.92
N GLY A 153 -5.49 -13.55 -1.68
CA GLY A 153 -6.35 -13.56 -0.51
C GLY A 153 -7.06 -12.22 -0.31
N ILE A 154 -8.25 -12.27 0.27
CA ILE A 154 -9.07 -11.09 0.59
C ILE A 154 -8.83 -10.73 2.04
N SER A 155 -8.48 -9.48 2.33
CA SER A 155 -8.33 -8.98 3.70
C SER A 155 -9.68 -8.82 4.40
N GLU A 156 -9.66 -8.78 5.73
CA GLU A 156 -10.89 -8.54 6.52
C GLU A 156 -11.54 -7.19 6.20
N GLN A 157 -10.75 -6.16 5.90
CA GLN A 157 -11.28 -4.86 5.50
C GLN A 157 -11.99 -4.93 4.15
N GLU A 158 -11.38 -5.54 3.14
CA GLU A 158 -11.99 -5.74 1.82
C GLU A 158 -13.28 -6.56 1.91
N LYS A 159 -13.30 -7.56 2.78
CA LYS A 159 -14.49 -8.37 3.07
C LYS A 159 -15.60 -7.50 3.65
N ALA A 160 -15.29 -6.64 4.63
CA ALA A 160 -16.28 -5.78 5.28
C ALA A 160 -16.90 -4.75 4.32
N GLU A 161 -16.10 -4.21 3.39
CA GLU A 161 -16.54 -3.19 2.42
C GLU A 161 -17.12 -3.78 1.13
N GLY A 162 -16.84 -5.06 0.84
CA GLY A 162 -17.17 -5.74 -0.41
C GLY A 162 -18.52 -6.45 -0.43
N TYR A 163 -19.28 -6.44 0.64
CA TYR A 163 -20.59 -7.11 0.69
C TYR A 163 -21.60 -6.50 -0.27
N LYS A 164 -22.20 -7.37 -1.06
CA LYS A 164 -23.35 -7.00 -1.89
C LYS A 164 -24.26 -8.20 -2.09
N LEU A 165 -25.54 -7.92 -2.25
CA LEU A 165 -26.54 -8.95 -2.52
C LEU A 165 -26.32 -9.49 -3.95
N THR A 166 -26.09 -10.80 -4.07
CA THR A 166 -25.93 -11.48 -5.35
C THR A 166 -26.80 -12.73 -5.37
N SER A 167 -27.34 -13.06 -6.55
CA SER A 167 -28.07 -14.30 -6.76
C SER A 167 -27.16 -15.34 -7.39
N HIS A 168 -27.06 -16.51 -6.79
CA HIS A 168 -26.29 -17.64 -7.35
C HIS A 168 -26.97 -18.98 -7.06
N ARG A 169 -26.63 -20.02 -7.82
CA ARG A 169 -27.11 -21.37 -7.57
C ARG A 169 -26.35 -21.98 -6.40
N SER A 170 -27.10 -22.42 -5.38
CA SER A 170 -26.55 -23.15 -4.23
C SER A 170 -26.85 -24.65 -4.35
N VAL A 171 -25.93 -25.47 -3.84
CA VAL A 171 -26.06 -26.95 -3.81
C VAL A 171 -26.08 -27.38 -2.37
N PHE A 172 -27.12 -28.18 -2.02
CA PHE A 172 -27.28 -28.80 -0.71
C PHE A 172 -27.06 -30.31 -0.86
N VAL A 173 -26.03 -30.82 -0.22
CA VAL A 173 -25.71 -32.25 -0.23
C VAL A 173 -26.18 -32.90 1.08
N LYS A 174 -26.95 -34.00 0.97
CA LYS A 174 -27.37 -34.80 2.15
C LYS A 174 -26.37 -35.93 2.37
N PHE A 175 -25.85 -36.03 3.57
CA PHE A 175 -25.00 -37.12 4.01
C PHE A 175 -25.83 -38.02 4.97
N PRO A 176 -26.17 -39.26 4.59
CA PRO A 176 -26.87 -40.18 5.51
C PRO A 176 -25.92 -40.56 6.65
N LEU A 177 -26.46 -40.52 7.87
CA LEU A 177 -25.76 -41.05 9.03
C LEU A 177 -25.89 -42.57 9.03
N LYS A 178 -24.80 -43.28 9.37
CA LYS A 178 -24.80 -44.72 9.58
C LYS A 178 -25.29 -45.07 10.97
#